data_e19fd03b8fe4947f328127208c7eaa84
#
_entry.id   e19fd03b8fe4947f328127208c7eaa84
#
_cell.length_a   1.000
_cell.length_b   1.000
_cell.length_c   1.000
_cell.angle_alpha   90.00
_cell.angle_beta   90.00
_cell.angle_gamma   90.00
#
_symmetry.space_group_name_H-M   'P 1'
#
loop_
_entity.id
_entity.type
_entity.pdbx_description
1 polymer ?
#
loop_
_entity_poly.entity_id
_entity_poly.type
_entity_poly.pdbx_seq_one_letter_code
_entity_poly.pdbx_strand_id
1 'polypeptide(L)'
;KTISVKGKPYVEVKERIKYFRANYASHTIETDIIEFNNEYCIFRATVKNEFGRILSTGYAHEVQASSYINNTSFIENAETSAIGRALGTFGIGIDTSIASADEVQNAILNQGKKPLIEKTRFEKALIMVKAGEYSKQELTNKFLLNDVQLKALELC
;
A
#
# COMPACT_ATOMS: atom_id res chain seq x y z
N LYS A 1 17.02 7.98 13.93
CA LYS A 1 16.96 6.58 14.41
C LYS A 1 16.33 5.72 13.33
N THR A 2 16.94 4.60 13.00
CA THR A 2 16.46 3.66 11.96
C THR A 2 16.06 2.34 12.60
N ILE A 3 15.06 1.67 12.02
CA ILE A 3 14.73 0.28 12.29
C ILE A 3 15.16 -0.57 11.09
N SER A 4 15.28 -1.88 11.26
CA SER A 4 15.55 -2.80 10.16
C SER A 4 14.25 -3.42 9.66
N VAL A 5 13.95 -3.24 8.38
CA VAL A 5 12.86 -3.92 7.69
C VAL A 5 13.45 -4.83 6.64
N LYS A 6 13.41 -6.15 6.87
CA LYS A 6 14.04 -7.18 6.03
C LYS A 6 15.51 -6.89 5.70
N GLY A 7 16.30 -6.50 6.71
CA GLY A 7 17.72 -6.25 6.55
C GLY A 7 18.08 -4.89 5.94
N LYS A 8 17.10 -4.07 5.55
CA LYS A 8 17.33 -2.71 5.06
C LYS A 8 17.02 -1.68 6.13
N PRO A 9 17.83 -0.63 6.31
CA PRO A 9 17.55 0.44 7.26
C PRO A 9 16.30 1.22 6.80
N TYR A 10 15.44 1.54 7.76
CA TYR A 10 14.20 2.27 7.52
C TYR A 10 14.04 3.38 8.57
N VAL A 11 13.65 4.59 8.14
CA VAL A 11 13.34 5.72 9.04
C VAL A 11 11.83 5.76 9.27
N GLU A 12 11.41 5.49 10.52
CA GLU A 12 10.00 5.56 10.90
C GLU A 12 9.44 6.99 10.75
N VAL A 13 8.14 7.09 10.45
CA VAL A 13 7.46 8.38 10.27
C VAL A 13 7.61 9.27 11.52
N LYS A 14 7.53 8.70 12.72
CA LYS A 14 7.74 9.45 13.97
C LYS A 14 9.12 10.13 14.05
N GLU A 15 10.17 9.49 13.52
CA GLU A 15 11.51 10.06 13.52
C GLU A 15 11.63 11.18 12.48
N ARG A 16 10.94 11.06 11.33
CA ARG A 16 10.83 12.14 10.34
C ARG A 16 10.11 13.36 10.93
N ILE A 17 9.00 13.14 11.63
CA ILE A 17 8.22 14.21 12.29
C ILE A 17 9.08 14.91 13.36
N LYS A 18 9.79 14.15 14.21
CA LYS A 18 10.69 14.74 15.23
C LYS A 18 11.76 15.60 14.60
N TYR A 19 12.43 15.10 13.56
CA TYR A 19 13.44 15.86 12.84
C TYR A 19 12.86 17.13 12.22
N PHE A 20 11.70 17.03 11.57
CA PHE A 20 10.99 18.16 10.98
C PHE A 20 10.66 19.22 12.01
N ARG A 21 10.05 18.86 13.14
CA ARG A 21 9.69 19.81 14.21
C ARG A 21 10.91 20.48 14.84
N ALA A 22 12.04 19.77 14.95
CA ALA A 22 13.27 20.33 15.51
C ALA A 22 13.98 21.32 14.58
N ASN A 23 13.90 21.11 13.25
CA ASN A 23 14.70 21.87 12.29
C ASN A 23 13.87 22.87 11.45
N TYR A 24 12.54 22.72 11.41
CA TYR A 24 11.63 23.53 10.58
C TYR A 24 10.43 24.02 11.42
N ALA A 25 10.70 24.70 12.55
CA ALA A 25 9.67 25.10 13.51
C ALA A 25 8.60 26.04 12.93
N SER A 26 8.95 26.86 11.93
CA SER A 26 8.03 27.77 11.23
C SER A 26 7.21 27.08 10.11
N HIS A 27 7.53 25.82 9.78
CA HIS A 27 6.85 25.09 8.70
C HIS A 27 5.66 24.28 9.25
N THR A 28 4.68 24.02 8.40
CA THR A 28 3.44 23.34 8.74
C THR A 28 3.33 22.02 7.97
N ILE A 29 2.78 20.99 8.62
CA ILE A 29 2.25 19.80 7.98
C ILE A 29 0.74 19.85 8.11
N GLU A 30 0.04 19.80 6.99
CA GLU A 30 -1.42 19.73 6.91
C GLU A 30 -1.82 18.39 6.27
N THR A 31 -2.92 17.80 6.72
CA THR A 31 -3.50 16.58 6.16
C THR A 31 -4.92 16.82 5.72
N ASP A 32 -5.30 16.25 4.58
CA ASP A 32 -6.65 16.30 4.01
C ASP A 32 -7.09 14.91 3.62
N ILE A 33 -8.35 14.59 3.89
CA ILE A 33 -9.02 13.43 3.31
C ILE A 33 -9.46 13.81 1.90
N ILE A 34 -8.89 13.14 0.89
CA ILE A 34 -9.24 13.35 -0.52
C ILE A 34 -10.45 12.52 -0.90
N GLU A 35 -10.50 11.28 -0.41
CA GLU A 35 -11.61 10.36 -0.62
C GLU A 35 -11.76 9.43 0.58
N PHE A 36 -13.00 9.12 0.93
CA PHE A 36 -13.33 8.23 2.03
C PHE A 36 -14.64 7.49 1.78
N ASN A 37 -14.63 6.19 2.01
CA ASN A 37 -15.81 5.34 2.12
C ASN A 37 -15.54 4.19 3.09
N ASN A 38 -16.50 3.26 3.24
CA ASN A 38 -16.37 2.14 4.18
C ASN A 38 -15.34 1.07 3.74
N GLU A 39 -14.75 1.17 2.57
CA GLU A 39 -13.82 0.18 2.03
C GLU A 39 -12.39 0.73 1.99
N TYR A 40 -12.22 2.02 1.69
CA TYR A 40 -10.90 2.64 1.58
C TYR A 40 -10.92 4.14 1.88
N CYS A 41 -9.73 4.69 2.08
CA CYS A 41 -9.51 6.12 2.16
C CYS A 41 -8.25 6.55 1.40
N ILE A 42 -8.26 7.81 0.94
CA ILE A 42 -7.11 8.47 0.33
C ILE A 42 -6.82 9.74 1.13
N PHE A 43 -5.61 9.83 1.68
CA PHE A 43 -5.10 11.01 2.37
C PHE A 43 -4.06 11.73 1.55
N ARG A 44 -4.02 13.04 1.69
CA ARG A 44 -2.95 13.91 1.25
C ARG A 44 -2.32 14.59 2.46
N ALA A 45 -1.00 14.56 2.57
CA ALA A 45 -0.24 15.43 3.46
C ALA A 45 0.51 16.48 2.64
N THR A 46 0.56 17.70 3.15
CA THR A 46 1.21 18.86 2.51
C THR A 46 2.14 19.52 3.51
N VAL A 47 3.40 19.72 3.12
CA VAL A 47 4.38 20.50 3.87
C VAL A 47 4.41 21.92 3.29
N LYS A 48 4.24 22.92 4.13
CA LYS A 48 4.26 24.34 3.75
C LYS A 48 5.31 25.11 4.57
N ASN A 49 5.90 26.16 3.98
CA ASN A 49 6.70 27.11 4.73
C ASN A 49 5.82 28.14 5.47
N GLU A 50 6.46 29.06 6.21
CA GLU A 50 5.80 30.15 6.95
C GLU A 50 4.96 31.09 6.08
N PHE A 51 5.22 31.15 4.78
CA PHE A 51 4.48 31.96 3.80
C PHE A 51 3.33 31.19 3.14
N GLY A 52 3.04 29.96 3.57
CA GLY A 52 1.99 29.11 2.98
C GLY A 52 2.35 28.46 1.64
N ARG A 53 3.60 28.62 1.16
CA ARG A 53 4.06 27.95 -0.07
C ARG A 53 4.22 26.46 0.18
N ILE A 54 3.64 25.66 -0.70
CA ILE A 54 3.78 24.20 -0.71
C ILE A 54 5.22 23.83 -1.09
N LEU A 55 5.88 23.05 -0.26
CA LEU A 55 7.24 22.55 -0.44
C LEU A 55 7.26 21.08 -0.87
N SER A 56 6.34 20.29 -0.34
CA SER A 56 6.17 18.88 -0.75
C SER A 56 4.77 18.38 -0.46
N THR A 57 4.39 17.30 -1.13
CA THR A 57 3.14 16.56 -0.90
C THR A 57 3.41 15.06 -0.83
N GLY A 58 2.55 14.33 -0.11
CA GLY A 58 2.52 12.88 -0.06
C GLY A 58 1.08 12.40 -0.07
N TYR A 59 0.81 11.33 -0.82
CA TYR A 59 -0.50 10.68 -0.85
C TYR A 59 -0.38 9.27 -0.31
N ALA A 60 -1.40 8.80 0.39
CA ALA A 60 -1.54 7.41 0.80
C ALA A 60 -2.95 6.93 0.55
N HIS A 61 -3.07 5.67 0.15
CA HIS A 61 -4.31 4.95 -0.06
C HIS A 61 -4.27 3.69 0.80
N GLU A 62 -5.26 3.54 1.67
CA GLU A 62 -5.41 2.36 2.52
C GLU A 62 -6.79 1.74 2.34
N VAL A 63 -6.83 0.41 2.27
CA VAL A 63 -8.05 -0.40 2.16
C VAL A 63 -8.29 -1.07 3.51
N GLN A 64 -9.52 -0.94 4.06
CA GLN A 64 -9.88 -1.44 5.39
C GLN A 64 -9.53 -2.93 5.59
N ALA A 65 -9.88 -3.79 4.65
CA ALA A 65 -9.68 -5.24 4.78
C ALA A 65 -8.27 -5.72 4.34
N SER A 66 -7.33 -4.81 4.02
CA SER A 66 -6.03 -5.18 3.45
C SER A 66 -5.05 -5.78 4.45
N SER A 67 -5.19 -5.47 5.75
CA SER A 67 -4.33 -5.96 6.81
C SER A 67 -5.05 -5.99 8.16
N TYR A 68 -4.47 -6.67 9.16
CA TYR A 68 -5.01 -6.69 10.53
C TYR A 68 -5.10 -5.27 11.12
N ILE A 69 -4.11 -4.42 10.89
CA ILE A 69 -4.10 -3.04 11.37
C ILE A 69 -5.20 -2.23 10.65
N ASN A 70 -5.34 -2.40 9.34
CA ASN A 70 -6.31 -1.65 8.55
C ASN A 70 -7.77 -2.04 8.84
N ASN A 71 -8.04 -3.20 9.43
CA ASN A 71 -9.39 -3.56 9.85
C ASN A 71 -10.02 -2.58 10.84
N THR A 72 -9.18 -1.93 11.67
CA THR A 72 -9.65 -1.01 12.72
C THR A 72 -9.10 0.40 12.59
N SER A 73 -8.01 0.60 11.85
CA SER A 73 -7.24 1.86 11.87
C SER A 73 -6.71 2.25 10.48
N PHE A 74 -7.48 1.96 9.41
CA PHE A 74 -7.02 2.27 8.04
C PHE A 74 -6.95 3.78 7.77
N ILE A 75 -7.77 4.58 8.45
CA ILE A 75 -7.78 6.04 8.34
C ILE A 75 -6.49 6.62 8.93
N GLU A 76 -6.19 6.27 10.17
CA GLU A 76 -4.99 6.74 10.89
C GLU A 76 -3.71 6.24 10.22
N ASN A 77 -3.75 5.04 9.66
CA ASN A 77 -2.63 4.47 8.92
C ASN A 77 -2.39 5.24 7.61
N ALA A 78 -3.46 5.57 6.87
CA ALA A 78 -3.37 6.38 5.66
C ALA A 78 -2.81 7.78 5.93
N GLU A 79 -3.29 8.46 6.99
CA GLU A 79 -2.80 9.77 7.38
C GLU A 79 -1.29 9.71 7.72
N THR A 80 -0.89 8.74 8.55
CA THR A 80 0.52 8.55 8.93
C THR A 80 1.40 8.26 7.72
N SER A 81 0.94 7.42 6.81
CA SER A 81 1.63 7.09 5.56
C SER A 81 1.77 8.31 4.65
N ALA A 82 0.72 9.14 4.52
CA ALA A 82 0.76 10.38 3.74
C ALA A 82 1.79 11.37 4.29
N ILE A 83 1.82 11.57 5.63
CA ILE A 83 2.82 12.40 6.31
C ILE A 83 4.23 11.87 6.05
N GLY A 84 4.45 10.56 6.20
CA GLY A 84 5.73 9.93 5.97
C GLY A 84 6.26 10.16 4.55
N ARG A 85 5.38 10.08 3.54
CA ARG A 85 5.70 10.35 2.13
C ARG A 85 6.00 11.83 1.89
N ALA A 86 5.18 12.74 2.44
CA ALA A 86 5.41 14.18 2.31
C ALA A 86 6.76 14.60 2.90
N LEU A 87 7.12 14.09 4.08
CA LEU A 87 8.40 14.35 4.71
C LEU A 87 9.58 13.70 3.96
N GLY A 88 9.38 12.48 3.40
CA GLY A 88 10.35 11.84 2.52
C GLY A 88 10.61 12.65 1.26
N THR A 89 9.55 13.12 0.58
CA THR A 89 9.63 13.97 -0.60
C THR A 89 10.26 15.36 -0.28
N PHE A 90 10.06 15.83 0.94
CA PHE A 90 10.73 17.04 1.46
C PHE A 90 12.24 16.83 1.69
N GLY A 91 12.73 15.58 1.73
CA GLY A 91 14.13 15.23 1.87
C GLY A 91 14.52 14.61 3.21
N ILE A 92 13.56 14.37 4.12
CA ILE A 92 13.85 13.78 5.44
C ILE A 92 13.85 12.25 5.37
N GLY A 93 15.03 11.63 5.58
CA GLY A 93 15.19 10.17 5.58
C GLY A 93 15.04 9.54 4.20
N ILE A 94 15.37 10.28 3.15
CA ILE A 94 15.26 9.84 1.74
C ILE A 94 16.24 8.71 1.39
N ASP A 95 17.35 8.60 2.10
CA ASP A 95 18.39 7.59 1.83
C ASP A 95 17.94 6.15 2.08
N THR A 96 16.79 5.96 2.74
CA THR A 96 16.28 4.63 3.09
C THR A 96 15.04 4.25 2.28
N SER A 97 13.95 4.98 2.40
CA SER A 97 12.69 4.75 1.68
C SER A 97 11.75 5.95 1.84
N ILE A 98 10.97 6.24 0.80
CA ILE A 98 9.85 7.19 0.87
C ILE A 98 8.58 6.51 1.40
N ALA A 99 8.40 5.22 1.13
CA ALA A 99 7.27 4.43 1.62
C ALA A 99 7.28 4.28 3.15
N SER A 100 6.11 4.08 3.78
CA SER A 100 6.03 3.75 5.20
C SER A 100 6.51 2.32 5.47
N ALA A 101 6.88 2.01 6.74
CA ALA A 101 7.28 0.65 7.11
C ALA A 101 6.15 -0.36 6.86
N ASP A 102 4.92 0.03 7.16
CA ASP A 102 3.72 -0.79 6.99
C ASP A 102 3.42 -1.01 5.50
N GLU A 103 3.60 0.00 4.65
CA GLU A 103 3.48 -0.15 3.19
C GLU A 103 4.51 -1.13 2.62
N VAL A 104 5.77 -1.03 3.05
CA VAL A 104 6.84 -1.95 2.64
C VAL A 104 6.50 -3.36 3.11
N GLN A 105 6.03 -3.52 4.34
CA GLN A 105 5.66 -4.81 4.90
C GLN A 105 4.44 -5.41 4.21
N ASN A 106 3.40 -4.61 3.94
CA ASN A 106 2.20 -5.00 3.20
C ASN A 106 2.52 -5.37 1.75
N ALA A 107 3.34 -4.58 1.07
CA ALA A 107 3.81 -4.90 -0.29
C ALA A 107 4.52 -6.27 -0.33
N ILE A 108 5.36 -6.54 0.67
CA ILE A 108 6.08 -7.81 0.80
C ILE A 108 5.13 -8.98 1.07
N LEU A 109 4.15 -8.82 1.97
CA LEU A 109 3.13 -9.83 2.28
C LEU A 109 2.25 -10.12 1.05
N ASN A 110 1.98 -9.09 0.24
CA ASN A 110 1.15 -9.23 -0.96
C ASN A 110 1.91 -9.78 -2.18
N GLN A 111 3.25 -9.66 -2.23
CA GLN A 111 4.06 -10.26 -3.30
C GLN A 111 3.96 -11.80 -3.37
N GLY A 112 3.63 -12.45 -2.26
CA GLY A 112 3.40 -13.90 -2.21
C GLY A 112 1.96 -14.34 -2.45
N LYS A 113 1.01 -13.40 -2.54
CA LYS A 113 -0.41 -13.72 -2.77
C LYS A 113 -0.67 -13.87 -4.27
N LYS A 114 -1.25 -15.01 -4.64
CA LYS A 114 -1.73 -15.20 -6.01
C LYS A 114 -2.82 -14.18 -6.30
N PRO A 115 -2.80 -13.48 -7.45
CA PRO A 115 -3.88 -12.56 -7.82
C PRO A 115 -5.19 -13.35 -8.05
N LEU A 116 -6.32 -12.72 -7.70
CA LEU A 116 -7.63 -13.23 -8.11
C LEU A 116 -7.73 -13.19 -9.64
N ILE A 117 -8.23 -14.26 -10.24
CA ILE A 117 -8.44 -14.29 -11.67
C ILE A 117 -9.79 -13.64 -12.02
N GLU A 118 -9.76 -12.67 -12.93
CA GLU A 118 -11.00 -12.07 -13.47
C GLU A 118 -11.83 -13.08 -14.25
N LYS A 119 -13.16 -12.89 -14.26
CA LYS A 119 -14.12 -13.80 -14.89
C LYS A 119 -13.79 -14.11 -16.35
N THR A 120 -13.55 -13.08 -17.16
CA THR A 120 -13.24 -13.21 -18.59
C THR A 120 -11.93 -13.96 -18.85
N ARG A 121 -10.93 -13.75 -18.00
CA ARG A 121 -9.63 -14.43 -18.07
C ARG A 121 -9.75 -15.90 -17.62
N PHE A 122 -10.58 -16.16 -16.62
CA PHE A 122 -10.86 -17.51 -16.17
C PHE A 122 -11.57 -18.33 -17.25
N GLU A 123 -12.59 -17.76 -17.91
CA GLU A 123 -13.33 -18.45 -19.00
C GLU A 123 -12.39 -18.83 -20.16
N LYS A 124 -11.47 -17.95 -20.56
CA LYS A 124 -10.45 -18.27 -21.56
C LYS A 124 -9.50 -19.37 -21.09
N ALA A 125 -9.02 -19.29 -19.85
CA ALA A 125 -8.16 -20.32 -19.27
C ALA A 125 -8.87 -21.68 -19.19
N LEU A 126 -10.16 -21.70 -18.89
CA LEU A 126 -10.98 -22.93 -18.84
C LEU A 126 -11.10 -23.61 -20.20
N ILE A 127 -11.22 -22.83 -21.28
CA ILE A 127 -11.21 -23.36 -22.67
C ILE A 127 -9.86 -24.01 -22.97
N MET A 128 -8.75 -23.37 -22.61
CA MET A 128 -7.41 -23.93 -22.82
C MET A 128 -7.15 -25.19 -21.97
N VAL A 129 -7.70 -25.25 -20.75
CA VAL A 129 -7.62 -26.45 -19.91
C VAL A 129 -8.40 -27.61 -20.55
N LYS A 130 -9.59 -27.36 -21.10
CA LYS A 130 -10.38 -28.35 -21.82
C LYS A 130 -9.73 -28.85 -23.11
N ALA A 131 -8.99 -27.95 -23.78
CA ALA A 131 -8.22 -28.28 -24.97
C ALA A 131 -6.90 -29.05 -24.68
N GLY A 132 -6.53 -29.19 -23.39
CA GLY A 132 -5.24 -29.78 -22.99
C GLY A 132 -4.04 -28.90 -23.19
N GLU A 133 -4.23 -27.64 -23.55
CA GLU A 133 -3.16 -26.65 -23.80
C GLU A 133 -2.65 -25.99 -22.51
N TYR A 134 -3.40 -26.10 -21.40
CA TYR A 134 -3.08 -25.53 -20.11
C TYR A 134 -3.49 -26.47 -18.96
N SER A 135 -2.61 -26.67 -17.97
CA SER A 135 -2.95 -27.58 -16.87
C SER A 135 -3.73 -26.90 -15.77
N LYS A 136 -4.65 -27.65 -15.12
CA LYS A 136 -5.37 -27.17 -13.92
C LYS A 136 -4.39 -26.69 -12.83
N GLN A 137 -3.28 -27.39 -12.70
CA GLN A 137 -2.27 -27.11 -11.68
C GLN A 137 -1.51 -25.81 -11.96
N GLU A 138 -1.22 -25.48 -13.21
CA GLU A 138 -0.65 -24.19 -13.60
C GLU A 138 -1.60 -23.03 -13.31
N LEU A 139 -2.90 -23.20 -13.56
CA LEU A 139 -3.92 -22.19 -13.29
C LEU A 139 -4.01 -21.89 -11.78
N THR A 140 -4.11 -22.93 -10.95
CA THR A 140 -4.18 -22.80 -9.48
C THR A 140 -2.87 -22.35 -8.85
N ASN A 141 -1.74 -22.60 -9.53
CA ASN A 141 -0.44 -22.08 -9.07
C ASN A 141 -0.28 -20.57 -9.32
N LYS A 142 -0.86 -20.05 -10.40
CA LYS A 142 -0.75 -18.64 -10.79
C LYS A 142 -1.82 -17.74 -10.20
N PHE A 143 -3.02 -18.27 -9.94
CA PHE A 143 -4.18 -17.47 -9.53
C PHE A 143 -4.91 -18.06 -8.34
N LEU A 144 -5.53 -17.18 -7.53
CA LEU A 144 -6.60 -17.55 -6.60
C LEU A 144 -7.91 -17.68 -7.39
N LEU A 145 -8.61 -18.77 -7.14
CA LEU A 145 -9.92 -19.05 -7.71
C LEU A 145 -10.98 -18.94 -6.60
N ASN A 146 -12.14 -18.36 -6.92
CA ASN A 146 -13.29 -18.40 -6.03
C ASN A 146 -13.98 -19.79 -6.10
N ASP A 147 -14.93 -20.05 -5.19
CA ASP A 147 -15.61 -21.35 -5.08
C ASP A 147 -16.34 -21.77 -6.37
N VAL A 148 -16.91 -20.81 -7.10
CA VAL A 148 -17.60 -21.07 -8.38
C VAL A 148 -16.58 -21.48 -9.45
N GLN A 149 -15.43 -20.81 -9.49
CA GLN A 149 -14.35 -21.10 -10.43
C GLN A 149 -13.67 -22.45 -10.11
N LEU A 150 -13.48 -22.76 -8.82
CA LEU A 150 -12.95 -24.06 -8.40
C LEU A 150 -13.86 -25.21 -8.84
N LYS A 151 -15.17 -25.12 -8.57
CA LYS A 151 -16.15 -26.13 -9.03
C LYS A 151 -16.16 -26.26 -10.56
N ALA A 152 -16.10 -25.16 -11.30
CA ALA A 152 -16.05 -25.17 -12.76
C ALA A 152 -14.78 -25.84 -13.30
N LEU A 153 -13.64 -25.67 -12.61
CA LEU A 153 -12.37 -26.27 -12.97
C LEU A 153 -12.33 -27.77 -12.66
N GLU A 154 -13.00 -28.25 -11.60
CA GLU A 154 -13.12 -29.66 -11.25
C GLU A 154 -13.89 -30.45 -12.33
N LEU A 155 -14.91 -29.83 -12.93
CA LEU A 155 -15.76 -30.41 -13.97
C LEU A 155 -15.12 -30.47 -15.37
N CYS A 156 -13.92 -29.97 -15.52
CA CYS A 156 -13.12 -30.04 -16.75
C CYS A 156 -12.15 -31.19 -16.71
#